data_e17b3c59687e14ab481917e4f61a3dac
#
_entry.id   e17b3c59687e14ab481917e4f61a3dac
#
_cell.length_a   1.000
_cell.length_b   1.000
_cell.length_c   1.000
_cell.angle_alpha   90.00
_cell.angle_beta   90.00
_cell.angle_gamma   90.00
#
_symmetry.space_group_name_H-M   'P 1'
#
loop_
_entity.id
_entity.type
_entity.pdbx_description
1 polymer ?
#
loop_
_entity_poly.entity_id
_entity_poly.type
_entity_poly.pdbx_seq_one_letter_code
_entity_poly.pdbx_strand_id
1 'polypeptide(L)'
;TDLGVMTQEGKVVHARFDKFRQINRFLEFVEDILPELPKDREVTILDFGCGKSYLTFAMYYYLHELKGYDIRIIGLDLKKDVIKNCSRLAVKYGYDKLNFYEGSIEEFEGVTQVDMVVTLHACDTATDYAMYKALRWGASVILSVPCCQHELNKQIAASEFEPITDYGILKERFCALATDGIRAKILEEQGYDTQILEFIDMEHTPKNLLIRAIHRKKQSDKKKEKAAQQVDAFCKQFGFTPTSVSYTHLTLPTKRI
;
A
#
# COMPACT_ATOMS: atom_id res chain seq x y z
N THR A 1 0.39 24.34 6.23
CA THR A 1 -0.76 25.28 6.32
C THR A 1 -1.81 24.97 5.28
N ASP A 2 -1.51 24.95 3.98
CA ASP A 2 -2.49 24.80 2.88
C ASP A 2 -3.29 23.49 2.92
N LEU A 3 -2.72 22.42 3.49
CA LEU A 3 -3.42 21.17 3.76
C LEU A 3 -4.25 21.21 5.05
N GLY A 4 -4.21 22.31 5.80
CA GLY A 4 -5.00 22.52 7.01
C GLY A 4 -4.53 21.71 8.24
N VAL A 5 -3.29 21.20 8.24
CA VAL A 5 -2.71 20.46 9.37
C VAL A 5 -2.04 21.40 10.37
N MET A 6 -1.49 22.52 9.88
CA MET A 6 -0.80 23.51 10.70
C MET A 6 -1.35 24.92 10.46
N THR A 7 -1.28 25.78 11.47
CA THR A 7 -1.58 27.22 11.33
C THR A 7 -0.45 27.95 10.60
N GLN A 8 -0.66 29.23 10.26
CA GLN A 8 0.38 30.07 9.63
C GLN A 8 1.58 30.28 10.55
N GLU A 9 1.34 30.27 11.86
CA GLU A 9 2.38 30.42 12.90
C GLU A 9 3.13 29.10 13.20
N GLY A 10 2.87 28.01 12.42
CA GLY A 10 3.55 26.74 12.58
C GLY A 10 3.01 25.84 13.71
N LYS A 11 1.87 26.15 14.29
CA LYS A 11 1.23 25.31 15.33
C LYS A 11 0.35 24.24 14.68
N VAL A 12 0.39 23.01 15.20
CA VAL A 12 -0.51 21.93 14.76
C VAL A 12 -1.95 22.29 15.13
N VAL A 13 -2.87 22.18 14.18
CA VAL A 13 -4.31 22.36 14.42
C VAL A 13 -4.81 21.20 15.28
N HIS A 14 -5.36 21.49 16.46
CA HIS A 14 -5.78 20.48 17.43
C HIS A 14 -6.66 19.38 16.80
N ALA A 15 -7.67 19.75 16.02
CA ALA A 15 -8.55 18.82 15.31
C ALA A 15 -7.85 18.00 14.20
N ARG A 16 -6.56 18.25 13.94
CA ARG A 16 -5.74 17.56 12.93
C ARG A 16 -4.51 16.89 13.54
N PHE A 17 -4.44 16.80 14.86
CA PHE A 17 -3.29 16.23 15.55
C PHE A 17 -3.04 14.77 15.15
N ASP A 18 -4.10 13.97 14.98
CA ASP A 18 -3.97 12.58 14.51
C ASP A 18 -3.43 12.50 13.08
N LYS A 19 -3.85 13.43 12.20
CA LYS A 19 -3.29 13.50 10.85
C LYS A 19 -1.81 13.89 10.86
N PHE A 20 -1.41 14.78 11.74
CA PHE A 20 -0.02 15.14 11.94
C PHE A 20 0.81 13.93 12.40
N ARG A 21 0.31 13.17 13.40
CA ARG A 21 0.97 11.92 13.86
C ARG A 21 1.07 10.88 12.74
N GLN A 22 0.00 10.68 11.96
CA GLN A 22 0.00 9.78 10.81
C GLN A 22 1.09 10.14 9.78
N ILE A 23 1.23 11.44 9.48
CA ILE A 23 2.26 11.93 8.55
C ILE A 23 3.66 11.59 9.09
N ASN A 24 3.96 11.92 10.34
CA ASN A 24 5.27 11.65 10.92
C ASN A 24 5.56 10.15 10.97
N ARG A 25 4.60 9.34 11.41
CA ARG A 25 4.76 7.89 11.46
C ARG A 25 5.01 7.28 10.07
N PHE A 26 4.31 7.79 9.06
CA PHE A 26 4.56 7.37 7.68
C PHE A 26 5.98 7.71 7.22
N LEU A 27 6.45 8.91 7.54
CA LEU A 27 7.81 9.33 7.18
C LEU A 27 8.89 8.50 7.90
N GLU A 28 8.64 8.00 9.12
CA GLU A 28 9.53 7.03 9.77
C GLU A 28 9.66 5.74 8.93
N PHE A 29 8.54 5.20 8.40
CA PHE A 29 8.60 4.03 7.51
C PHE A 29 9.29 4.34 6.17
N VAL A 30 9.16 5.56 5.67
CA VAL A 30 9.90 6.01 4.49
C VAL A 30 11.39 6.13 4.80
N GLU A 31 11.78 6.62 5.98
CA GLU A 31 13.18 6.65 6.42
C GLU A 31 13.80 5.26 6.44
N ASP A 32 13.09 4.28 7.00
CA ASP A 32 13.56 2.89 7.12
C ASP A 32 13.90 2.26 5.77
N ILE A 33 13.23 2.68 4.68
CA ILE A 33 13.42 2.09 3.35
C ILE A 33 14.35 2.91 2.44
N LEU A 34 14.90 4.03 2.89
CA LEU A 34 15.82 4.83 2.08
C LEU A 34 17.02 4.04 1.53
N PRO A 35 17.63 3.08 2.29
CA PRO A 35 18.72 2.27 1.77
C PRO A 35 18.35 1.39 0.56
N GLU A 36 17.05 1.15 0.33
CA GLU A 36 16.52 0.31 -0.74
C GLU A 36 16.22 1.10 -2.02
N LEU A 37 16.26 2.44 -1.94
CA LEU A 37 16.02 3.33 -3.08
C LEU A 37 17.35 3.72 -3.76
N PRO A 38 17.38 3.78 -5.11
CA PRO A 38 18.56 4.22 -5.83
C PRO A 38 18.86 5.71 -5.55
N LYS A 39 20.16 6.07 -5.45
CA LYS A 39 20.62 7.45 -5.27
C LYS A 39 21.26 8.06 -6.51
N ASP A 40 21.53 7.26 -7.51
CA ASP A 40 22.26 7.58 -8.71
C ASP A 40 21.38 7.88 -9.93
N ARG A 41 20.05 7.79 -9.74
CA ARG A 41 19.04 8.08 -10.76
C ARG A 41 17.72 8.52 -10.17
N GLU A 42 16.82 9.00 -11.01
CA GLU A 42 15.45 9.33 -10.60
C GLU A 42 14.73 8.10 -10.03
N VAL A 43 14.10 8.31 -8.88
CA VAL A 43 13.22 7.33 -8.19
C VAL A 43 11.78 7.59 -8.59
N THR A 44 11.12 6.63 -9.22
CA THR A 44 9.71 6.74 -9.57
C THR A 44 8.85 6.11 -8.48
N ILE A 45 7.92 6.89 -7.94
CA ILE A 45 7.00 6.50 -6.86
C ILE A 45 5.56 6.65 -7.34
N LEU A 46 4.72 5.63 -7.07
CA LEU A 46 3.28 5.69 -7.29
C LEU A 46 2.54 5.69 -5.95
N ASP A 47 1.61 6.61 -5.79
CA ASP A 47 0.69 6.69 -4.65
C ASP A 47 -0.75 6.47 -5.11
N PHE A 48 -1.27 5.28 -4.86
CA PHE A 48 -2.62 4.88 -5.25
C PHE A 48 -3.65 5.22 -4.17
N GLY A 49 -4.75 5.88 -4.59
CA GLY A 49 -5.77 6.38 -3.68
C GLY A 49 -5.23 7.53 -2.84
N CYS A 50 -4.48 8.44 -3.47
CA CYS A 50 -3.77 9.52 -2.77
C CYS A 50 -4.68 10.48 -1.99
N GLY A 51 -5.98 10.51 -2.30
CA GLY A 51 -6.97 11.33 -1.61
C GLY A 51 -6.55 12.81 -1.55
N LYS A 52 -6.62 13.43 -0.37
CA LYS A 52 -6.13 14.81 -0.17
C LYS A 52 -4.61 14.96 -0.21
N SER A 53 -3.88 13.88 -0.46
CA SER A 53 -2.44 13.81 -0.70
C SER A 53 -1.55 14.37 0.41
N TYR A 54 -2.02 14.38 1.67
CA TYR A 54 -1.18 14.81 2.80
C TYR A 54 0.16 14.08 2.86
N LEU A 55 0.09 12.76 2.69
CA LEU A 55 1.26 11.88 2.77
C LEU A 55 2.11 11.99 1.49
N THR A 56 1.50 12.14 0.33
CA THR A 56 2.18 12.35 -0.95
C THR A 56 3.01 13.63 -0.93
N PHE A 57 2.45 14.76 -0.48
CA PHE A 57 3.19 16.02 -0.32
C PHE A 57 4.28 15.93 0.74
N ALA A 58 4.00 15.28 1.87
CA ALA A 58 5.00 15.09 2.93
C ALA A 58 6.17 14.22 2.43
N MET A 59 5.87 13.14 1.69
CA MET A 59 6.87 12.26 1.10
C MET A 59 7.72 12.98 0.06
N TYR A 60 7.10 13.79 -0.83
CA TYR A 60 7.83 14.60 -1.80
C TYR A 60 8.80 15.55 -1.10
N TYR A 61 8.31 16.36 -0.16
CA TYR A 61 9.14 17.28 0.62
C TYR A 61 10.28 16.55 1.34
N TYR A 62 9.97 15.44 1.99
CA TYR A 62 10.96 14.68 2.75
C TYR A 62 12.05 14.10 1.85
N LEU A 63 11.68 13.41 0.79
CA LEU A 63 12.65 12.77 -0.10
C LEU A 63 13.43 13.76 -0.96
N HIS A 64 12.76 14.76 -1.53
CA HIS A 64 13.38 15.73 -2.42
C HIS A 64 14.12 16.82 -1.64
N GLU A 65 13.40 17.55 -0.77
CA GLU A 65 13.96 18.74 -0.12
C GLU A 65 14.91 18.39 1.03
N LEU A 66 14.57 17.39 1.86
CA LEU A 66 15.37 17.07 3.04
C LEU A 66 16.42 16.00 2.79
N LYS A 67 16.16 15.01 1.95
CA LYS A 67 17.08 13.89 1.70
C LYS A 67 17.83 14.00 0.36
N GLY A 68 17.45 14.93 -0.52
CA GLY A 68 18.15 15.24 -1.76
C GLY A 68 18.02 14.15 -2.85
N TYR A 69 16.98 13.34 -2.79
CA TYR A 69 16.71 12.36 -3.86
C TYR A 69 16.14 13.04 -5.10
N ASP A 70 16.59 12.61 -6.27
CA ASP A 70 15.88 12.90 -7.51
C ASP A 70 14.67 11.98 -7.59
N ILE A 71 13.47 12.54 -7.48
CA ILE A 71 12.22 11.76 -7.41
C ILE A 71 11.18 12.27 -8.40
N ARG A 72 10.36 11.34 -8.87
CA ARG A 72 9.10 11.59 -9.56
C ARG A 72 8.00 10.86 -8.83
N ILE A 73 7.00 11.59 -8.32
CA ILE A 73 5.84 11.00 -7.66
C ILE A 73 4.61 11.18 -8.53
N ILE A 74 3.85 10.10 -8.69
CA ILE A 74 2.57 10.07 -9.40
C ILE A 74 1.49 9.67 -8.41
N GLY A 75 0.58 10.58 -8.12
CA GLY A 75 -0.62 10.31 -7.32
C GLY A 75 -1.82 9.99 -8.21
N LEU A 76 -2.57 8.94 -7.88
CA LEU A 76 -3.82 8.58 -8.56
C LEU A 76 -4.99 8.60 -7.58
N ASP A 77 -6.12 9.15 -8.03
CA ASP A 77 -7.40 9.08 -7.34
C ASP A 77 -8.55 9.13 -8.35
N LEU A 78 -9.71 8.58 -7.97
CA LEU A 78 -10.91 8.59 -8.79
C LEU A 78 -11.65 9.94 -8.78
N LYS A 79 -11.33 10.81 -7.80
CA LYS A 79 -12.05 12.06 -7.55
C LYS A 79 -11.38 13.23 -8.26
N LYS A 80 -11.99 13.67 -9.35
CA LYS A 80 -11.52 14.79 -10.18
C LYS A 80 -11.20 16.07 -9.41
N ASP A 81 -12.09 16.46 -8.48
CA ASP A 81 -11.90 17.69 -7.69
C ASP A 81 -10.68 17.60 -6.76
N VAL A 82 -10.43 16.40 -6.23
CA VAL A 82 -9.23 16.10 -5.40
C VAL A 82 -7.97 16.26 -6.24
N ILE A 83 -7.93 15.63 -7.41
CA ILE A 83 -6.80 15.71 -8.35
C ILE A 83 -6.53 17.14 -8.78
N LYS A 84 -7.58 17.90 -9.16
CA LYS A 84 -7.45 19.31 -9.54
C LYS A 84 -6.84 20.16 -8.42
N ASN A 85 -7.28 19.93 -7.17
CA ASN A 85 -6.74 20.68 -6.04
C ASN A 85 -5.28 20.29 -5.73
N CYS A 86 -4.95 19.01 -5.77
CA CYS A 86 -3.59 18.52 -5.55
C CYS A 86 -2.63 19.03 -6.63
N SER A 87 -3.01 18.99 -7.91
CA SER A 87 -2.20 19.53 -9.00
C SER A 87 -1.94 21.04 -8.83
N ARG A 88 -2.97 21.81 -8.42
CA ARG A 88 -2.81 23.25 -8.14
C ARG A 88 -1.83 23.50 -6.99
N LEU A 89 -1.85 22.68 -5.94
CA LEU A 89 -0.92 22.80 -4.82
C LEU A 89 0.50 22.41 -5.22
N ALA A 90 0.69 21.37 -6.03
CA ALA A 90 2.01 20.97 -6.53
C ALA A 90 2.66 22.12 -7.32
N VAL A 91 1.91 22.75 -8.23
CA VAL A 91 2.39 23.94 -8.96
C VAL A 91 2.71 25.12 -8.01
N LYS A 92 1.83 25.38 -7.01
CA LYS A 92 2.05 26.43 -6.01
C LYS A 92 3.37 26.27 -5.24
N TYR A 93 3.75 25.01 -4.96
CA TYR A 93 4.98 24.71 -4.22
C TYR A 93 6.23 24.54 -5.10
N GLY A 94 6.08 24.60 -6.43
CA GLY A 94 7.17 24.34 -7.36
C GLY A 94 7.60 22.88 -7.41
N TYR A 95 6.71 21.94 -7.11
CA TYR A 95 6.97 20.51 -7.11
C TYR A 95 6.74 19.92 -8.52
N ASP A 96 7.65 20.25 -9.45
CA ASP A 96 7.49 19.96 -10.89
C ASP A 96 7.42 18.45 -11.21
N LYS A 97 8.00 17.62 -10.35
CA LYS A 97 7.99 16.15 -10.49
C LYS A 97 6.91 15.45 -9.63
N LEU A 98 5.98 16.22 -9.05
CA LEU A 98 4.80 15.71 -8.36
C LEU A 98 3.56 15.87 -9.22
N ASN A 99 3.08 14.78 -9.80
CA ASN A 99 1.98 14.80 -10.76
C ASN A 99 0.79 14.01 -10.25
N PHE A 100 -0.41 14.49 -10.56
CA PHE A 100 -1.66 13.85 -10.13
C PHE A 100 -2.55 13.55 -11.34
N TYR A 101 -3.10 12.33 -11.38
CA TYR A 101 -3.97 11.87 -12.46
C TYR A 101 -5.27 11.28 -11.93
N GLU A 102 -6.37 11.62 -12.62
CA GLU A 102 -7.67 11.00 -12.39
C GLU A 102 -7.69 9.63 -13.08
N GLY A 103 -8.04 8.59 -12.35
CA GLY A 103 -8.15 7.25 -12.93
C GLY A 103 -8.16 6.14 -11.89
N SER A 104 -8.55 4.96 -12.36
CA SER A 104 -8.50 3.75 -11.55
C SER A 104 -7.11 3.12 -11.56
N ILE A 105 -6.78 2.45 -10.46
CA ILE A 105 -5.53 1.69 -10.34
C ILE A 105 -5.45 0.61 -11.42
N GLU A 106 -6.56 -0.05 -11.69
CA GLU A 106 -6.66 -1.16 -12.63
C GLU A 106 -6.30 -0.75 -14.06
N GLU A 107 -6.79 0.43 -14.49
CA GLU A 107 -6.63 0.94 -15.86
C GLU A 107 -5.33 1.73 -16.08
N PHE A 108 -4.63 2.11 -15.02
CA PHE A 108 -3.44 2.94 -15.16
C PHE A 108 -2.27 2.19 -15.80
N GLU A 109 -1.76 2.71 -16.90
CA GLU A 109 -0.63 2.17 -17.68
C GLU A 109 0.46 3.25 -17.96
N GLY A 110 0.45 4.34 -17.19
CA GLY A 110 1.33 5.51 -17.43
C GLY A 110 2.81 5.32 -17.15
N VAL A 111 3.22 4.11 -16.69
CA VAL A 111 4.62 3.79 -16.36
C VAL A 111 4.96 2.35 -16.75
N THR A 112 6.25 2.09 -17.01
CA THR A 112 6.76 0.74 -17.31
C THR A 112 7.59 0.15 -16.18
N GLN A 113 8.13 1.00 -15.32
CA GLN A 113 8.94 0.61 -14.16
C GLN A 113 8.68 1.59 -13.01
N VAL A 114 8.67 1.09 -11.79
CA VAL A 114 8.45 1.85 -10.57
C VAL A 114 9.41 1.36 -9.50
N ASP A 115 9.95 2.25 -8.68
CA ASP A 115 10.84 1.90 -7.57
C ASP A 115 10.05 1.65 -6.27
N MET A 116 9.03 2.45 -6.03
CA MET A 116 8.19 2.33 -4.83
C MET A 116 6.71 2.51 -5.17
N VAL A 117 5.87 1.65 -4.62
CA VAL A 117 4.41 1.80 -4.62
C VAL A 117 3.92 2.05 -3.21
N VAL A 118 3.11 3.08 -3.05
CA VAL A 118 2.42 3.43 -1.81
C VAL A 118 0.92 3.30 -2.04
N THR A 119 0.22 2.70 -1.09
CA THR A 119 -1.24 2.63 -1.10
C THR A 119 -1.78 2.71 0.32
N LEU A 120 -2.35 3.86 0.66
CA LEU A 120 -2.79 4.15 2.02
C LEU A 120 -4.33 4.21 2.15
N HIS A 121 -5.03 4.35 1.04
CA HIS A 121 -6.49 4.46 1.01
C HIS A 121 -7.14 3.71 -0.17
N ALA A 122 -6.45 2.72 -0.75
CA ALA A 122 -7.07 1.80 -1.69
C ALA A 122 -7.92 0.79 -0.90
N CYS A 123 -9.25 0.87 -1.09
CA CYS A 123 -10.18 0.03 -0.34
C CYS A 123 -10.38 -1.34 -0.99
N ASP A 124 -10.51 -2.37 -0.16
CA ASP A 124 -10.85 -3.75 -0.53
C ASP A 124 -9.94 -4.29 -1.66
N THR A 125 -10.50 -4.76 -2.76
CA THR A 125 -9.77 -5.32 -3.90
C THR A 125 -8.90 -4.30 -4.66
N ALA A 126 -9.12 -2.99 -4.50
CA ALA A 126 -8.23 -1.98 -5.08
C ALA A 126 -6.81 -2.06 -4.50
N THR A 127 -6.64 -2.51 -3.25
CA THR A 127 -5.32 -2.83 -2.67
C THR A 127 -4.65 -3.98 -3.43
N ASP A 128 -5.41 -5.01 -3.81
CA ASP A 128 -4.89 -6.17 -4.54
C ASP A 128 -4.43 -5.78 -5.95
N TYR A 129 -5.20 -4.93 -6.64
CA TYR A 129 -4.78 -4.35 -7.93
C TYR A 129 -3.51 -3.50 -7.80
N ALA A 130 -3.38 -2.70 -6.74
CA ALA A 130 -2.19 -1.90 -6.51
C ALA A 130 -0.94 -2.78 -6.30
N MET A 131 -1.07 -3.84 -5.49
CA MET A 131 0.01 -4.80 -5.28
C MET A 131 0.37 -5.54 -6.57
N TYR A 132 -0.62 -6.00 -7.33
CA TYR A 132 -0.41 -6.64 -8.62
C TYR A 132 0.34 -5.73 -9.60
N LYS A 133 -0.07 -4.47 -9.75
CA LYS A 133 0.63 -3.49 -10.58
C LYS A 133 2.06 -3.24 -10.07
N ALA A 134 2.28 -3.16 -8.76
CA ALA A 134 3.60 -3.03 -8.16
C ALA A 134 4.52 -4.20 -8.55
N LEU A 135 4.02 -5.44 -8.50
CA LEU A 135 4.74 -6.63 -8.95
C LEU A 135 5.08 -6.57 -10.43
N ARG A 136 4.12 -6.18 -11.28
CA ARG A 136 4.33 -6.07 -12.74
C ARG A 136 5.37 -5.03 -13.12
N TRP A 137 5.42 -3.91 -12.42
CA TRP A 137 6.38 -2.83 -12.67
C TRP A 137 7.72 -3.03 -11.95
N GLY A 138 7.89 -4.15 -11.24
CA GLY A 138 9.13 -4.50 -10.55
C GLY A 138 9.49 -3.57 -9.41
N ALA A 139 8.50 -3.08 -8.67
CA ALA A 139 8.71 -2.18 -7.54
C ALA A 139 9.67 -2.81 -6.52
N SER A 140 10.71 -2.08 -6.13
CA SER A 140 11.64 -2.52 -5.10
C SER A 140 11.04 -2.46 -3.71
N VAL A 141 10.12 -1.53 -3.48
CA VAL A 141 9.45 -1.29 -2.18
C VAL A 141 7.95 -1.15 -2.36
N ILE A 142 7.18 -1.78 -1.49
CA ILE A 142 5.72 -1.62 -1.39
C ILE A 142 5.39 -1.25 0.05
N LEU A 143 4.68 -0.13 0.23
CA LEU A 143 4.12 0.31 1.51
C LEU A 143 2.59 0.38 1.37
N SER A 144 1.88 -0.55 2.00
CA SER A 144 0.42 -0.63 1.91
C SER A 144 -0.24 -0.58 3.28
N VAL A 145 -1.24 0.29 3.43
CA VAL A 145 -2.10 0.37 4.63
C VAL A 145 -3.53 0.02 4.22
N PRO A 146 -3.90 -1.25 4.24
CA PRO A 146 -5.26 -1.68 3.89
C PRO A 146 -6.27 -1.15 4.91
N CYS A 147 -7.30 -0.46 4.45
CA CYS A 147 -8.32 0.11 5.33
C CYS A 147 -9.65 -0.64 5.31
N CYS A 148 -9.92 -1.44 4.29
CA CYS A 148 -11.15 -2.21 4.11
C CYS A 148 -10.81 -3.58 3.54
N GLN A 149 -11.41 -4.64 4.07
CA GLN A 149 -11.24 -6.03 3.64
C GLN A 149 -12.61 -6.73 3.74
N HIS A 150 -13.44 -6.62 2.70
CA HIS A 150 -14.80 -7.17 2.71
C HIS A 150 -14.94 -8.46 1.91
N GLU A 151 -14.00 -8.75 1.02
CA GLU A 151 -14.08 -9.88 0.09
C GLU A 151 -14.20 -11.21 0.82
N LEU A 152 -13.24 -11.54 1.70
CA LEU A 152 -13.23 -12.82 2.41
C LEU A 152 -14.37 -13.00 3.40
N ASN A 153 -14.91 -11.90 3.93
CA ASN A 153 -16.07 -11.94 4.82
C ASN A 153 -17.30 -12.57 4.16
N LYS A 154 -17.43 -12.41 2.84
CA LYS A 154 -18.53 -13.00 2.04
C LYS A 154 -18.26 -14.46 1.66
N GLN A 155 -17.01 -14.90 1.70
CA GLN A 155 -16.57 -16.20 1.17
C GLN A 155 -16.42 -17.26 2.26
N ILE A 156 -16.13 -16.90 3.51
CA ILE A 156 -15.80 -17.85 4.58
C ILE A 156 -16.95 -18.86 4.81
N ALA A 157 -16.62 -20.14 4.68
CA ALA A 157 -17.57 -21.28 4.74
C ALA A 157 -17.01 -22.46 5.54
N ALA A 158 -16.18 -22.20 6.56
CA ALA A 158 -15.58 -23.25 7.38
C ALA A 158 -16.36 -23.44 8.69
N SER A 159 -17.04 -24.59 8.84
CA SER A 159 -17.88 -24.91 10.00
C SER A 159 -17.10 -24.93 11.32
N GLU A 160 -15.84 -25.33 11.29
CA GLU A 160 -14.95 -25.36 12.45
C GLU A 160 -14.71 -23.98 13.07
N PHE A 161 -15.04 -22.91 12.32
CA PHE A 161 -14.88 -21.51 12.74
C PHE A 161 -16.21 -20.84 13.11
N GLU A 162 -17.32 -21.56 13.18
CA GLU A 162 -18.61 -21.03 13.63
C GLU A 162 -18.52 -20.24 14.96
N PRO A 163 -17.75 -20.67 15.97
CA PRO A 163 -17.57 -19.89 17.20
C PRO A 163 -17.04 -18.46 17.00
N ILE A 164 -16.38 -18.20 15.84
CA ILE A 164 -15.90 -16.86 15.43
C ILE A 164 -16.87 -16.23 14.44
N THR A 165 -17.32 -17.00 13.45
CA THR A 165 -18.10 -16.48 12.31
C THR A 165 -19.55 -16.17 12.63
N ASP A 166 -20.10 -16.75 13.70
CA ASP A 166 -21.43 -16.44 14.21
C ASP A 166 -21.54 -15.00 14.78
N TYR A 167 -20.41 -14.42 15.15
CA TYR A 167 -20.36 -13.06 15.66
C TYR A 167 -19.81 -12.12 14.57
N GLY A 168 -20.66 -11.30 13.98
CA GLY A 168 -20.32 -10.45 12.84
C GLY A 168 -19.05 -9.61 13.03
N ILE A 169 -18.81 -9.06 14.23
CA ILE A 169 -17.59 -8.30 14.54
C ILE A 169 -16.33 -9.17 14.56
N LEU A 170 -16.43 -10.40 15.07
CA LEU A 170 -15.29 -11.33 15.09
C LEU A 170 -14.99 -11.85 13.68
N LYS A 171 -16.04 -12.20 12.93
CA LYS A 171 -15.95 -12.59 11.53
C LYS A 171 -15.26 -11.52 10.70
N GLU A 172 -15.68 -10.26 10.80
CA GLU A 172 -15.09 -9.13 10.08
C GLU A 172 -13.60 -8.97 10.40
N ARG A 173 -13.25 -8.98 11.68
CA ARG A 173 -11.86 -8.85 12.12
C ARG A 173 -10.98 -10.02 11.66
N PHE A 174 -11.48 -11.25 11.80
CA PHE A 174 -10.76 -12.44 11.31
C PHE A 174 -10.51 -12.37 9.81
N CYS A 175 -11.55 -12.07 9.01
CA CYS A 175 -11.41 -11.99 7.56
C CYS A 175 -10.48 -10.83 7.13
N ALA A 176 -10.48 -9.71 7.85
CA ALA A 176 -9.56 -8.62 7.59
C ALA A 176 -8.10 -9.05 7.81
N LEU A 177 -7.79 -9.68 8.96
CA LEU A 177 -6.46 -10.19 9.27
C LEU A 177 -6.03 -11.30 8.29
N ALA A 178 -6.96 -12.19 7.92
CA ALA A 178 -6.72 -13.24 6.93
C ALA A 178 -6.35 -12.65 5.56
N THR A 179 -7.08 -11.63 5.11
CA THR A 179 -6.80 -10.94 3.84
C THR A 179 -5.38 -10.35 3.83
N ASP A 180 -5.01 -9.63 4.88
CA ASP A 180 -3.68 -8.99 4.94
C ASP A 180 -2.55 -10.02 5.11
N GLY A 181 -2.81 -11.13 5.82
CA GLY A 181 -1.89 -12.26 5.91
C GLY A 181 -1.66 -12.95 4.55
N ILE A 182 -2.72 -13.16 3.77
CA ILE A 182 -2.62 -13.70 2.40
C ILE A 182 -1.82 -12.74 1.51
N ARG A 183 -2.12 -11.43 1.51
CA ARG A 183 -1.39 -10.41 0.77
C ARG A 183 0.11 -10.44 1.08
N ALA A 184 0.46 -10.49 2.36
CA ALA A 184 1.86 -10.58 2.79
C ALA A 184 2.54 -11.84 2.28
N LYS A 185 1.87 -12.99 2.32
CA LYS A 185 2.40 -14.26 1.82
C LYS A 185 2.57 -14.29 0.30
N ILE A 186 1.64 -13.70 -0.45
CA ILE A 186 1.77 -13.54 -1.90
C ILE A 186 3.01 -12.70 -2.24
N LEU A 187 3.26 -11.60 -1.51
CA LEU A 187 4.48 -10.81 -1.71
C LEU A 187 5.75 -11.62 -1.39
N GLU A 188 5.74 -12.46 -0.34
CA GLU A 188 6.86 -13.37 -0.06
C GLU A 188 7.08 -14.39 -1.18
N GLU A 189 6.02 -14.97 -1.75
CA GLU A 189 6.08 -15.85 -2.91
C GLU A 189 6.74 -15.16 -4.11
N GLN A 190 6.45 -13.87 -4.31
CA GLN A 190 7.01 -13.06 -5.39
C GLN A 190 8.41 -12.51 -5.10
N GLY A 191 9.05 -12.93 -4.01
CA GLY A 191 10.45 -12.59 -3.72
C GLY A 191 10.65 -11.37 -2.85
N TYR A 192 9.62 -10.92 -2.16
CA TYR A 192 9.73 -9.82 -1.20
C TYR A 192 10.00 -10.33 0.21
N ASP A 193 10.76 -9.54 0.95
CA ASP A 193 10.87 -9.63 2.40
C ASP A 193 9.77 -8.78 3.00
N THR A 194 8.79 -9.43 3.65
CA THR A 194 7.53 -8.78 4.02
C THR A 194 7.38 -8.72 5.53
N GLN A 195 6.94 -7.57 6.03
CA GLN A 195 6.63 -7.32 7.44
C GLN A 195 5.24 -6.69 7.54
N ILE A 196 4.51 -7.11 8.57
CA ILE A 196 3.26 -6.45 8.98
C ILE A 196 3.58 -5.67 10.24
N LEU A 197 3.38 -4.36 10.19
CA LEU A 197 3.77 -3.41 11.22
C LEU A 197 2.56 -2.60 11.67
N GLU A 198 2.58 -2.10 12.90
CA GLU A 198 1.57 -1.17 13.38
C GLU A 198 1.84 0.22 12.83
N PHE A 199 0.84 0.76 12.09
CA PHE A 199 0.96 2.07 11.43
C PHE A 199 0.62 3.22 12.37
N ILE A 200 -0.51 3.09 13.08
CA ILE A 200 -0.99 4.05 14.08
C ILE A 200 -1.55 3.29 15.27
N ASP A 201 -1.67 3.95 16.42
CA ASP A 201 -2.17 3.31 17.64
C ASP A 201 -3.59 2.77 17.44
N MET A 202 -3.87 1.58 17.98
CA MET A 202 -5.19 0.92 17.94
C MET A 202 -6.32 1.75 18.57
N GLU A 203 -5.99 2.72 19.43
CA GLU A 203 -6.96 3.65 20.01
C GLU A 203 -7.71 4.48 18.96
N HIS A 204 -7.11 4.67 17.79
CA HIS A 204 -7.69 5.47 16.71
C HIS A 204 -8.47 4.64 15.69
N THR A 205 -8.03 3.43 15.40
CA THR A 205 -8.70 2.50 14.49
C THR A 205 -8.17 1.08 14.66
N PRO A 206 -9.02 0.05 14.61
CA PRO A 206 -8.58 -1.34 14.58
C PRO A 206 -7.93 -1.75 13.25
N LYS A 207 -8.03 -0.91 12.21
CA LYS A 207 -7.43 -1.12 10.88
C LYS A 207 -6.18 -0.26 10.75
N ASN A 208 -5.15 -0.64 11.47
CA ASN A 208 -3.94 0.13 11.67
C ASN A 208 -2.66 -0.57 11.20
N LEU A 209 -2.78 -1.58 10.36
CA LEU A 209 -1.63 -2.35 9.88
C LEU A 209 -1.02 -1.73 8.63
N LEU A 210 0.30 -1.78 8.56
CA LEU A 210 1.09 -1.46 7.37
C LEU A 210 1.81 -2.74 6.91
N ILE A 211 1.61 -3.09 5.65
CA ILE A 211 2.38 -4.13 4.96
C ILE A 211 3.57 -3.44 4.29
N ARG A 212 4.77 -3.71 4.78
CA ARG A 212 6.04 -3.28 4.20
C ARG A 212 6.67 -4.46 3.48
N ALA A 213 6.91 -4.35 2.18
CA ALA A 213 7.54 -5.39 1.41
C ALA A 213 8.72 -4.82 0.61
N ILE A 214 9.88 -5.48 0.71
CA ILE A 214 11.12 -5.09 0.07
C ILE A 214 11.60 -6.23 -0.80
N HIS A 215 11.75 -5.97 -2.12
CA HIS A 215 12.17 -7.00 -3.07
C HIS A 215 13.61 -7.43 -2.83
N ARG A 216 13.85 -8.74 -2.79
CA ARG A 216 15.17 -9.34 -2.56
C ARG A 216 15.60 -10.17 -3.77
N LYS A 217 16.59 -9.69 -4.52
CA LYS A 217 17.11 -10.36 -5.74
C LYS A 217 17.57 -11.82 -5.51
N LYS A 218 17.93 -12.18 -4.28
CA LYS A 218 18.48 -13.50 -3.91
C LYS A 218 17.61 -14.22 -2.88
N GLN A 219 16.29 -14.12 -2.96
CA GLN A 219 15.44 -14.90 -2.08
C GLN A 219 15.45 -16.37 -2.48
N SER A 220 15.49 -17.26 -1.48
CA SER A 220 15.49 -18.71 -1.70
C SER A 220 14.18 -19.20 -2.32
N ASP A 221 14.26 -20.00 -3.38
CA ASP A 221 13.09 -20.59 -4.03
C ASP A 221 12.28 -21.45 -3.04
N LYS A 222 12.94 -22.12 -2.10
CA LYS A 222 12.29 -22.86 -1.00
C LYS A 222 11.39 -21.94 -0.14
N LYS A 223 11.81 -20.67 0.11
CA LYS A 223 11.00 -19.71 0.88
C LYS A 223 9.77 -19.31 0.09
N LYS A 224 9.91 -19.05 -1.22
CA LYS A 224 8.81 -18.71 -2.14
C LYS A 224 7.80 -19.85 -2.25
N GLU A 225 8.26 -21.08 -2.50
CA GLU A 225 7.41 -22.26 -2.58
C GLU A 225 6.64 -22.51 -1.27
N LYS A 226 7.31 -22.34 -0.13
CA LYS A 226 6.66 -22.44 1.17
C LYS A 226 5.56 -21.42 1.34
N ALA A 227 5.77 -20.17 0.93
CA ALA A 227 4.76 -19.11 0.99
C ALA A 227 3.55 -19.46 0.13
N ALA A 228 3.75 -19.90 -1.12
CA ALA A 228 2.71 -20.35 -2.02
C ALA A 228 1.88 -21.50 -1.41
N GLN A 229 2.55 -22.55 -0.90
CA GLN A 229 1.88 -23.69 -0.25
C GLN A 229 1.05 -23.26 0.97
N GLN A 230 1.53 -22.27 1.74
CA GLN A 230 0.79 -21.71 2.88
C GLN A 230 -0.49 -20.98 2.44
N VAL A 231 -0.43 -20.18 1.36
CA VAL A 231 -1.60 -19.51 0.80
C VAL A 231 -2.62 -20.52 0.30
N ASP A 232 -2.18 -21.50 -0.50
CA ASP A 232 -3.08 -22.52 -1.05
C ASP A 232 -3.77 -23.35 0.04
N ALA A 233 -3.01 -23.80 1.04
CA ALA A 233 -3.57 -24.57 2.15
C ALA A 233 -4.58 -23.75 2.97
N PHE A 234 -4.26 -22.49 3.24
CA PHE A 234 -5.13 -21.58 3.99
C PHE A 234 -6.41 -21.27 3.21
N CYS A 235 -6.31 -20.91 1.93
CA CYS A 235 -7.45 -20.65 1.07
C CYS A 235 -8.36 -21.89 0.95
N LYS A 236 -7.78 -23.07 0.78
CA LYS A 236 -8.53 -24.32 0.71
C LYS A 236 -9.28 -24.63 2.01
N GLN A 237 -8.65 -24.41 3.16
CA GLN A 237 -9.25 -24.69 4.46
C GLN A 237 -10.48 -23.82 4.75
N PHE A 238 -10.45 -22.56 4.33
CA PHE A 238 -11.53 -21.60 4.61
C PHE A 238 -12.48 -21.38 3.44
N GLY A 239 -12.26 -22.01 2.30
CA GLY A 239 -13.04 -21.82 1.07
C GLY A 239 -12.81 -20.45 0.43
N PHE A 240 -11.63 -19.85 0.63
CA PHE A 240 -11.30 -18.54 0.10
C PHE A 240 -10.82 -18.59 -1.35
N THR A 241 -11.28 -17.63 -2.16
CA THR A 241 -10.84 -17.37 -3.53
C THR A 241 -10.54 -15.87 -3.69
N PRO A 242 -9.52 -15.35 -3.01
CA PRO A 242 -9.27 -13.92 -3.00
C PRO A 242 -8.76 -13.42 -4.35
N THR A 243 -9.13 -12.18 -4.68
CA THR A 243 -8.69 -11.46 -5.89
C THR A 243 -7.17 -11.42 -6.01
N SER A 244 -6.45 -11.24 -4.91
CA SER A 244 -4.98 -11.24 -4.87
C SER A 244 -4.37 -12.54 -5.41
N VAL A 245 -4.91 -13.70 -5.08
CA VAL A 245 -4.45 -15.00 -5.59
C VAL A 245 -4.74 -15.13 -7.08
N SER A 246 -5.94 -14.74 -7.53
CA SER A 246 -6.35 -14.85 -8.93
C SER A 246 -5.42 -14.06 -9.86
N TYR A 247 -5.03 -12.85 -9.48
CA TYR A 247 -4.14 -12.01 -10.29
C TYR A 247 -2.70 -12.48 -10.31
N THR A 248 -2.16 -12.94 -9.20
CA THR A 248 -0.76 -13.38 -9.12
C THR A 248 -0.54 -14.70 -9.85
N HIS A 249 -1.50 -15.62 -9.80
CA HIS A 249 -1.38 -16.93 -10.46
C HIS A 249 -1.69 -16.90 -11.96
N LEU A 250 -2.51 -15.97 -12.45
CA LEU A 250 -2.89 -15.89 -13.87
C LEU A 250 -1.88 -15.17 -14.77
N THR A 251 -0.98 -14.37 -14.23
CA THR A 251 -0.23 -13.38 -15.02
C THR A 251 1.28 -13.47 -14.93
N LEU A 252 1.83 -14.26 -14.03
CA LEU A 252 3.27 -14.54 -14.03
C LEU A 252 3.55 -15.72 -14.96
N PRO A 253 4.48 -15.61 -15.92
CA PRO A 253 4.86 -16.73 -16.75
C PRO A 253 5.42 -17.82 -15.84
N THR A 254 4.60 -18.80 -15.49
CA THR A 254 5.08 -20.06 -14.96
C THR A 254 5.97 -20.66 -16.03
N LYS A 255 7.28 -20.51 -15.90
CA LYS A 255 8.20 -21.45 -16.53
C LYS A 255 7.89 -22.82 -15.90
N ARG A 256 6.89 -23.49 -16.42
CA ARG A 256 6.83 -24.95 -16.29
C ARG A 256 7.93 -25.50 -17.21
N ILE A 257 9.00 -25.92 -16.60
CA ILE A 257 9.98 -26.81 -17.22
C ILE A 257 9.39 -28.21 -17.16
#